data_72572be950639e78b57849c23343a30e
#
_entry.id   72572be950639e78b57849c23343a30e
#
_cell.length_a   1.000
_cell.length_b   1.000
_cell.length_c   1.000
_cell.angle_alpha   90.00
_cell.angle_beta   90.00
_cell.angle_gamma   90.00
#
_symmetry.space_group_name_H-M   'P 1'
#
loop_
_entity.id
_entity.type
_entity.pdbx_description
1 polymer ?
#
loop_
_entity_poly.entity_id
_entity_poly.type
_entity_poly.pdbx_seq_one_letter_code
_entity_poly.pdbx_strand_id
1 'polypeptide(L)'
;LTAEECAAACDSIDDIISRPDPGNACILSDDAGRTDWNIFSGCYGSLSKTEDKILQAITVGWKKYNKQYSATTRNVYELISPGWKFQRSDTGGGFHRWHYEQGSGKTSSRFAVWMIYLNTVDEGGHTEFKFQDQTVKPTAGTLVVWPAAYTHLHRANPDLVGKKYIATGWFVYPERDKIREST
;
A
#
# COMPACT_ATOMS: atom_id res chain seq x y z
N LEU A 1 3.12 -12.91 -4.62
CA LEU A 1 3.92 -13.39 -3.48
C LEU A 1 3.38 -14.73 -3.01
N THR A 2 4.26 -15.67 -2.68
CA THR A 2 3.88 -16.93 -2.03
C THR A 2 3.65 -16.71 -0.54
N ALA A 3 3.08 -17.71 0.16
CA ALA A 3 2.90 -17.62 1.60
C ALA A 3 4.24 -17.49 2.35
N GLU A 4 5.27 -18.21 1.91
CA GLU A 4 6.62 -18.12 2.48
C GLU A 4 7.26 -16.75 2.26
N GLU A 5 7.10 -16.16 1.06
CA GLU A 5 7.60 -14.81 0.75
C GLU A 5 6.90 -13.76 1.63
N CYS A 6 5.60 -13.91 1.85
CA CYS A 6 4.83 -13.05 2.75
C CYS A 6 5.29 -13.18 4.20
N ALA A 7 5.48 -14.41 4.70
CA ALA A 7 5.96 -14.66 6.06
C ALA A 7 7.36 -14.07 6.29
N ALA A 8 8.31 -14.30 5.37
CA ALA A 8 9.64 -13.72 5.44
C ALA A 8 9.64 -12.18 5.44
N ALA A 9 8.70 -11.56 4.73
CA ALA A 9 8.52 -10.12 4.78
C ALA A 9 8.04 -9.65 6.16
N CYS A 10 7.07 -10.33 6.77
CA CYS A 10 6.59 -10.02 8.11
C CYS A 10 7.69 -10.13 9.16
N ASP A 11 8.50 -11.19 9.12
CA ASP A 11 9.64 -11.40 10.02
C ASP A 11 10.68 -10.28 9.88
N SER A 12 10.99 -9.86 8.64
CA SER A 12 11.92 -8.77 8.37
C SER A 12 11.39 -7.41 8.87
N ILE A 13 10.08 -7.18 8.76
CA ILE A 13 9.41 -5.97 9.28
C ILE A 13 9.50 -5.94 10.82
N ASP A 14 9.21 -7.06 11.48
CA ASP A 14 9.29 -7.16 12.95
C ASP A 14 10.72 -7.00 13.46
N ASP A 15 11.73 -7.59 12.77
CA ASP A 15 13.14 -7.36 13.08
C ASP A 15 13.52 -5.89 13.02
N ILE A 16 13.13 -5.17 11.97
CA ILE A 16 13.42 -3.74 11.82
C ILE A 16 12.80 -2.94 12.96
N ILE A 17 11.52 -3.15 13.25
CA ILE A 17 10.76 -2.42 14.28
C ILE A 17 11.33 -2.69 15.69
N SER A 18 11.85 -3.88 15.94
CA SER A 18 12.38 -4.27 17.25
C SER A 18 13.78 -3.73 17.57
N ARG A 19 14.45 -3.10 16.61
CA ARG A 19 15.79 -2.54 16.81
C ARG A 19 15.76 -1.36 17.79
N PRO A 20 16.79 -1.20 18.65
CA PRO A 20 16.89 -0.04 19.54
C PRO A 20 16.90 1.29 18.80
N ASP A 21 17.47 1.31 17.59
CA ASP A 21 17.43 2.43 16.64
C ASP A 21 17.07 1.89 15.25
N PRO A 22 15.78 1.91 14.88
CA PRO A 22 15.34 1.44 13.56
C PRO A 22 15.67 2.43 12.43
N GLY A 23 16.17 3.62 12.75
CA GLY A 23 16.49 4.67 11.78
C GLY A 23 15.27 5.48 11.30
N ASN A 24 15.55 6.58 10.61
CA ASN A 24 14.54 7.56 10.18
C ASN A 24 13.55 7.04 9.12
N ALA A 25 13.81 5.89 8.53
CA ALA A 25 12.94 5.28 7.53
C ALA A 25 11.91 4.31 8.13
N CYS A 26 11.92 4.11 9.47
CA CYS A 26 10.93 3.36 10.22
C CYS A 26 10.25 4.29 11.23
N ILE A 27 8.99 4.62 10.99
CA ILE A 27 8.25 5.65 11.75
C ILE A 27 6.96 5.07 12.30
N LEU A 28 6.74 5.22 13.61
CA LEU A 28 5.44 5.02 14.21
C LEU A 28 4.56 6.25 13.96
N SER A 29 3.46 6.07 13.24
CA SER A 29 2.38 7.06 13.18
C SER A 29 1.43 6.77 14.33
N ASP A 30 1.29 7.72 15.25
CA ASP A 30 0.38 7.62 16.40
C ASP A 30 -0.36 8.95 16.57
N ASP A 31 -1.49 9.06 15.92
CA ASP A 31 -2.38 10.22 16.01
C ASP A 31 -3.86 9.78 16.12
N ALA A 32 -4.76 10.73 16.36
CA ALA A 32 -6.18 10.47 16.49
C ALA A 32 -6.75 9.83 15.21
N GLY A 33 -6.86 8.51 15.22
CA GLY A 33 -7.42 7.69 14.13
C GLY A 33 -6.38 7.06 13.21
N ARG A 34 -5.10 7.06 13.62
CA ARG A 34 -4.05 6.30 12.94
C ARG A 34 -2.99 5.82 13.92
N THR A 35 -2.77 4.50 13.98
CA THR A 35 -1.68 3.88 14.75
C THR A 35 -1.10 2.74 13.92
N ASP A 36 0.03 3.01 13.27
CA ASP A 36 0.77 2.02 12.47
C ASP A 36 2.26 2.35 12.38
N TRP A 37 3.07 1.31 12.24
CA TRP A 37 4.46 1.42 11.85
C TRP A 37 4.58 1.55 10.33
N ASN A 38 5.44 2.43 9.86
CA ASN A 38 5.71 2.68 8.45
C ASN A 38 7.20 2.50 8.17
N ILE A 39 7.54 1.61 7.24
CA ILE A 39 8.90 1.34 6.78
C ILE A 39 8.96 1.69 5.29
N PHE A 40 9.76 2.70 4.94
CA PHE A 40 9.85 3.17 3.55
C PHE A 40 10.69 2.22 2.70
N SER A 41 10.24 1.99 1.46
CA SER A 41 10.92 1.14 0.48
C SER A 41 12.31 1.66 0.12
N GLY A 42 13.22 0.76 -0.21
CA GLY A 42 14.59 1.06 -0.58
C GLY A 42 15.54 1.40 0.58
N CYS A 43 15.05 1.34 1.84
CA CYS A 43 15.83 1.79 3.00
C CYS A 43 16.48 0.63 3.78
N TYR A 44 16.03 -0.61 3.58
CA TYR A 44 16.52 -1.77 4.34
C TYR A 44 16.84 -2.95 3.44
N GLY A 45 18.12 -3.33 3.41
CA GLY A 45 18.60 -4.44 2.56
C GLY A 45 17.93 -5.79 2.84
N SER A 46 17.46 -6.01 4.08
CA SER A 46 16.71 -7.23 4.44
C SER A 46 15.36 -7.36 3.70
N LEU A 47 14.80 -6.25 3.20
CA LEU A 47 13.54 -6.24 2.45
C LEU A 47 13.74 -6.20 0.93
N SER A 48 14.95 -6.05 0.41
CA SER A 48 15.20 -5.82 -1.04
C SER A 48 14.60 -6.90 -1.93
N LYS A 49 14.76 -8.18 -1.59
CA LYS A 49 14.16 -9.30 -2.36
C LYS A 49 12.64 -9.26 -2.36
N THR A 50 12.04 -8.88 -1.24
CA THR A 50 10.59 -8.71 -1.11
C THR A 50 10.12 -7.52 -1.95
N GLU A 51 10.88 -6.44 -1.98
CA GLU A 51 10.60 -5.25 -2.79
C GLU A 51 10.58 -5.59 -4.28
N ASP A 52 11.56 -6.35 -4.78
CA ASP A 52 11.58 -6.82 -6.16
C ASP A 52 10.34 -7.65 -6.52
N LYS A 53 9.91 -8.55 -5.62
CA LYS A 53 8.70 -9.35 -5.81
C LYS A 53 7.43 -8.50 -5.81
N ILE A 54 7.35 -7.51 -4.94
CA ILE A 54 6.25 -6.55 -4.90
C ILE A 54 6.17 -5.78 -6.21
N LEU A 55 7.28 -5.24 -6.71
CA LEU A 55 7.31 -4.52 -7.99
C LEU A 55 6.85 -5.38 -9.17
N GLN A 56 7.23 -6.66 -9.20
CA GLN A 56 6.71 -7.61 -10.19
C GLN A 56 5.19 -7.83 -10.03
N ALA A 57 4.71 -8.04 -8.80
CA ALA A 57 3.30 -8.28 -8.52
C ALA A 57 2.42 -7.08 -8.89
N ILE A 58 2.81 -5.86 -8.55
CA ILE A 58 2.04 -4.66 -8.88
C ILE A 58 2.04 -4.39 -10.40
N THR A 59 3.13 -4.72 -11.10
CA THR A 59 3.19 -4.62 -12.57
C THR A 59 2.18 -5.55 -13.23
N VAL A 60 2.12 -6.81 -12.78
CA VAL A 60 1.13 -7.78 -13.27
C VAL A 60 -0.29 -7.35 -12.89
N GLY A 61 -0.47 -6.90 -11.66
CA GLY A 61 -1.76 -6.42 -11.16
C GLY A 61 -2.28 -5.22 -11.94
N TRP A 62 -1.40 -4.26 -12.23
CA TRP A 62 -1.75 -3.11 -13.05
C TRP A 62 -2.19 -3.51 -14.47
N LYS A 63 -1.49 -4.44 -15.12
CA LYS A 63 -1.89 -4.94 -16.43
C LYS A 63 -3.29 -5.56 -16.42
N LYS A 64 -3.63 -6.33 -15.38
CA LYS A 64 -4.98 -6.92 -15.22
C LYS A 64 -6.03 -5.83 -14.99
N TYR A 65 -5.75 -4.89 -14.09
CA TYR A 65 -6.64 -3.75 -13.80
C TYR A 65 -6.90 -2.92 -15.07
N ASN A 66 -5.86 -2.55 -15.79
CA ASN A 66 -5.95 -1.79 -17.02
C ASN A 66 -6.77 -2.52 -18.11
N LYS A 67 -6.60 -3.83 -18.24
CA LYS A 67 -7.41 -4.65 -19.16
C LYS A 67 -8.90 -4.64 -18.80
N GLN A 68 -9.22 -4.77 -17.49
CA GLN A 68 -10.60 -4.80 -17.00
C GLN A 68 -11.29 -3.44 -17.16
N TYR A 69 -10.58 -2.36 -16.91
CA TYR A 69 -11.11 -0.98 -16.92
C TYR A 69 -10.58 -0.16 -18.12
N SER A 70 -10.33 -0.82 -19.25
CA SER A 70 -9.69 -0.21 -20.42
C SER A 70 -10.42 1.02 -20.98
N ALA A 71 -11.73 1.13 -20.80
CA ALA A 71 -12.50 2.31 -21.20
C ALA A 71 -12.08 3.59 -20.43
N THR A 72 -11.65 3.45 -19.18
CA THR A 72 -11.22 4.56 -18.31
C THR A 72 -9.71 4.76 -18.29
N THR A 73 -8.94 3.71 -18.59
CA THR A 73 -7.47 3.73 -18.51
C THR A 73 -6.78 3.82 -19.88
N ARG A 74 -7.52 3.80 -21.00
CA ARG A 74 -6.96 3.80 -22.36
C ARG A 74 -6.06 5.00 -22.68
N ASN A 75 -6.24 6.12 -22.01
CA ASN A 75 -5.44 7.33 -22.20
C ASN A 75 -4.35 7.49 -21.11
N VAL A 76 -4.14 6.44 -20.29
CA VAL A 76 -3.08 6.41 -19.29
C VAL A 76 -1.88 5.73 -19.93
N TYR A 77 -0.96 6.52 -20.48
CA TYR A 77 0.17 6.01 -21.25
C TYR A 77 1.32 5.54 -20.36
N GLU A 78 1.54 6.24 -19.25
CA GLU A 78 2.64 5.94 -18.35
C GLU A 78 2.22 6.21 -16.90
N LEU A 79 2.47 5.24 -16.04
CA LEU A 79 2.37 5.39 -14.59
C LEU A 79 3.62 4.81 -13.95
N ILE A 80 4.08 5.46 -12.91
CA ILE A 80 5.20 5.02 -12.07
C ILE A 80 4.73 4.82 -10.64
N SER A 81 5.48 4.05 -9.86
CA SER A 81 5.28 3.90 -8.41
C SER A 81 6.58 4.34 -7.71
N PRO A 82 6.78 5.65 -7.53
CA PRO A 82 8.09 6.21 -7.18
C PRO A 82 8.49 6.00 -5.72
N GLY A 83 7.54 5.72 -4.86
CA GLY A 83 7.77 5.49 -3.44
C GLY A 83 6.58 4.80 -2.82
N TRP A 84 6.86 3.86 -1.94
CA TRP A 84 5.88 3.06 -1.25
C TRP A 84 6.42 2.61 0.10
N LYS A 85 5.63 1.91 0.87
CA LYS A 85 6.01 1.52 2.22
C LYS A 85 5.41 0.20 2.63
N PHE A 86 6.09 -0.46 3.56
CA PHE A 86 5.49 -1.48 4.39
C PHE A 86 4.81 -0.82 5.60
N GLN A 87 3.73 -1.43 6.06
CA GLN A 87 3.05 -1.01 7.28
C GLN A 87 2.77 -2.22 8.17
N ARG A 88 2.95 -2.05 9.49
CA ARG A 88 2.46 -2.97 10.51
C ARG A 88 1.50 -2.23 11.41
N SER A 89 0.32 -2.81 11.60
CA SER A 89 -0.66 -2.41 12.61
C SER A 89 -0.79 -3.51 13.65
N ASP A 90 -0.80 -3.15 14.90
CA ASP A 90 -1.06 -4.06 16.02
C ASP A 90 -2.55 -4.04 16.38
N THR A 91 -3.01 -4.87 17.33
CA THR A 91 -4.41 -4.93 17.77
C THR A 91 -5.00 -3.54 18.01
N GLY A 92 -6.13 -3.26 17.39
CA GLY A 92 -6.81 -1.95 17.42
C GLY A 92 -6.14 -0.86 16.59
N GLY A 93 -4.98 -1.15 15.96
CA GLY A 93 -4.24 -0.20 15.14
C GLY A 93 -4.69 -0.17 13.68
N GLY A 94 -4.22 0.84 12.95
CA GLY A 94 -4.50 1.07 11.54
C GLY A 94 -4.82 2.53 11.24
N PHE A 95 -5.22 2.81 10.00
CA PHE A 95 -5.71 4.13 9.61
C PHE A 95 -7.24 4.11 9.54
N HIS A 96 -7.90 4.57 10.60
CA HIS A 96 -9.34 4.42 10.82
C HIS A 96 -10.17 5.58 10.31
N ARG A 97 -9.56 6.73 9.98
CA ARG A 97 -10.28 7.85 9.38
C ARG A 97 -10.66 7.52 7.93
N TRP A 98 -11.89 7.86 7.56
CA TRP A 98 -12.30 7.84 6.16
C TRP A 98 -11.47 8.82 5.36
N HIS A 99 -10.73 8.32 4.37
CA HIS A 99 -9.83 9.13 3.54
C HIS A 99 -9.80 8.66 2.10
N TYR A 100 -9.22 9.47 1.28
CA TYR A 100 -8.83 9.18 -0.11
C TYR A 100 -7.44 9.75 -0.36
N GLU A 101 -6.77 9.30 -1.41
CA GLU A 101 -5.34 9.51 -1.57
C GLU A 101 -4.97 10.74 -2.42
N GLN A 102 -5.94 11.31 -3.15
CA GLN A 102 -5.76 12.45 -4.04
C GLN A 102 -6.29 13.76 -3.42
N GLY A 103 -6.01 14.00 -2.14
CA GLY A 103 -6.66 15.05 -1.32
C GLY A 103 -6.01 16.44 -1.39
N SER A 104 -4.91 16.65 -2.15
CA SER A 104 -4.20 17.93 -2.18
C SER A 104 -3.44 18.12 -3.50
N GLY A 105 -2.93 19.34 -3.75
CA GLY A 105 -2.07 19.61 -4.90
C GLY A 105 -0.81 18.70 -4.93
N LYS A 106 -0.23 18.39 -3.77
CA LYS A 106 0.93 17.50 -3.67
C LYS A 106 0.63 16.04 -4.02
N THR A 107 -0.62 15.62 -3.91
CA THR A 107 -1.08 14.25 -4.17
C THR A 107 -1.93 14.14 -5.42
N SER A 108 -2.09 15.23 -6.17
CA SER A 108 -2.96 15.31 -7.36
C SER A 108 -2.52 14.37 -8.49
N SER A 109 -1.23 13.99 -8.55
CA SER A 109 -0.71 13.03 -9.53
C SER A 109 -1.05 11.57 -9.23
N ARG A 110 -1.57 11.24 -8.03
CA ARG A 110 -1.95 9.87 -7.68
C ARG A 110 -3.16 9.44 -8.50
N PHE A 111 -2.99 8.44 -9.34
CA PHE A 111 -4.05 7.90 -10.19
C PHE A 111 -4.78 6.74 -9.53
N ALA A 112 -4.03 5.78 -9.02
CA ALA A 112 -4.58 4.63 -8.32
C ALA A 112 -3.71 4.27 -7.11
N VAL A 113 -4.32 3.60 -6.15
CA VAL A 113 -3.66 2.98 -5.01
C VAL A 113 -3.46 1.51 -5.30
N TRP A 114 -2.36 0.96 -4.85
CA TRP A 114 -2.17 -0.48 -4.75
C TRP A 114 -1.81 -0.86 -3.31
N MET A 115 -2.27 -2.01 -2.88
CA MET A 115 -1.97 -2.57 -1.57
C MET A 115 -1.91 -4.09 -1.64
N ILE A 116 -0.87 -4.67 -1.01
CA ILE A 116 -0.71 -6.11 -0.87
C ILE A 116 -0.80 -6.44 0.62
N TYR A 117 -1.67 -7.38 0.99
CA TYR A 117 -1.66 -7.97 2.32
C TYR A 117 -0.54 -9.00 2.42
N LEU A 118 0.31 -8.89 3.44
CA LEU A 118 1.44 -9.78 3.65
C LEU A 118 1.12 -10.90 4.66
N ASN A 119 0.01 -10.79 5.38
CA ASN A 119 -0.49 -11.87 6.21
C ASN A 119 -2.02 -11.98 6.11
N THR A 120 -2.53 -13.12 6.52
CA THR A 120 -3.97 -13.32 6.73
C THR A 120 -4.31 -12.89 8.15
N VAL A 121 -5.42 -12.16 8.31
CA VAL A 121 -5.98 -11.76 9.60
C VAL A 121 -7.38 -12.35 9.69
N ASP A 122 -7.63 -13.12 10.73
CA ASP A 122 -8.90 -13.83 10.91
C ASP A 122 -10.00 -12.90 11.44
N GLU A 123 -9.65 -11.93 12.29
CA GLU A 123 -10.60 -11.05 12.96
C GLU A 123 -10.24 -9.57 12.78
N GLY A 124 -11.17 -8.81 12.21
CA GLY A 124 -11.05 -7.38 12.00
C GLY A 124 -10.05 -6.97 10.91
N GLY A 125 -9.60 -5.73 10.97
CA GLY A 125 -8.54 -5.17 10.12
C GLY A 125 -8.83 -5.11 8.62
N HIS A 126 -10.07 -5.33 8.18
CA HIS A 126 -10.46 -5.24 6.77
C HIS A 126 -10.20 -3.85 6.22
N THR A 127 -10.04 -3.74 4.90
CA THR A 127 -10.14 -2.45 4.20
C THR A 127 -11.59 -2.24 3.79
N GLU A 128 -12.19 -1.17 4.27
CA GLU A 128 -13.58 -0.80 4.00
C GLU A 128 -13.66 0.31 2.96
N PHE A 129 -14.57 0.19 1.98
CA PHE A 129 -14.87 1.18 0.95
C PHE A 129 -16.27 1.72 1.14
N LYS A 130 -16.37 3.01 1.54
CA LYS A 130 -17.62 3.62 2.00
C LYS A 130 -18.73 3.64 0.96
N PHE A 131 -18.42 4.10 -0.24
CA PHE A 131 -19.44 4.32 -1.28
C PHE A 131 -19.72 3.09 -2.13
N GLN A 132 -18.81 2.12 -2.13
CA GLN A 132 -18.97 0.84 -2.82
C GLN A 132 -19.69 -0.19 -1.95
N ASP A 133 -19.84 0.08 -0.64
CA ASP A 133 -20.34 -0.87 0.36
C ASP A 133 -19.59 -2.23 0.28
N GLN A 134 -18.27 -2.14 0.16
CA GLN A 134 -17.39 -3.29 0.02
C GLN A 134 -16.36 -3.33 1.12
N THR A 135 -16.02 -4.55 1.53
CA THR A 135 -14.92 -4.82 2.44
C THR A 135 -13.96 -5.84 1.83
N VAL A 136 -12.67 -5.65 2.06
CA VAL A 136 -11.64 -6.59 1.63
C VAL A 136 -10.95 -7.14 2.86
N LYS A 137 -11.07 -8.47 3.05
CA LYS A 137 -10.39 -9.18 4.14
C LYS A 137 -8.88 -9.26 3.89
N PRO A 138 -8.06 -9.06 4.93
CA PRO A 138 -6.63 -9.29 4.84
C PRO A 138 -6.33 -10.78 4.61
N THR A 139 -5.93 -11.12 3.39
CA THR A 139 -5.50 -12.47 3.02
C THR A 139 -4.10 -12.37 2.40
N ALA A 140 -3.14 -13.11 2.91
CA ALA A 140 -1.75 -13.09 2.45
C ALA A 140 -1.65 -13.24 0.93
N GLY A 141 -0.82 -12.39 0.29
CA GLY A 141 -0.61 -12.37 -1.16
C GLY A 141 -1.70 -11.67 -1.97
N THR A 142 -2.80 -11.24 -1.35
CA THR A 142 -3.86 -10.50 -2.07
C THR A 142 -3.41 -9.10 -2.42
N LEU A 143 -3.42 -8.77 -3.72
CA LEU A 143 -3.22 -7.42 -4.25
C LEU A 143 -4.58 -6.77 -4.53
N VAL A 144 -4.79 -5.59 -3.99
CA VAL A 144 -5.95 -4.73 -4.24
C VAL A 144 -5.49 -3.47 -4.98
N VAL A 145 -6.23 -3.08 -6.02
CA VAL A 145 -5.99 -1.83 -6.76
C VAL A 145 -7.30 -1.06 -6.87
N TRP A 146 -7.28 0.23 -6.54
CA TRP A 146 -8.45 1.11 -6.63
C TRP A 146 -8.08 2.55 -7.00
N PRO A 147 -9.03 3.35 -7.54
CA PRO A 147 -8.80 4.76 -7.85
C PRO A 147 -8.40 5.57 -6.61
N ALA A 148 -7.43 6.48 -6.75
CA ALA A 148 -6.96 7.33 -5.65
C ALA A 148 -7.95 8.46 -5.29
N ALA A 149 -8.96 8.70 -6.14
CA ALA A 149 -9.88 9.82 -6.07
C ALA A 149 -10.92 9.69 -4.93
N TYR A 150 -11.58 10.80 -4.64
CA TYR A 150 -12.62 10.96 -3.61
C TYR A 150 -13.80 9.98 -3.74
N THR A 151 -14.01 9.39 -4.89
CA THR A 151 -15.03 8.35 -5.12
C THR A 151 -14.77 7.05 -4.35
N HIS A 152 -13.54 6.83 -3.90
CA HIS A 152 -13.12 5.62 -3.17
C HIS A 152 -12.64 5.96 -1.76
N LEU A 153 -13.53 6.59 -0.95
CA LEU A 153 -13.27 6.74 0.48
C LEU A 153 -13.12 5.37 1.12
N HIS A 154 -12.01 5.19 1.82
CA HIS A 154 -11.67 3.93 2.46
C HIS A 154 -11.01 4.14 3.82
N ARG A 155 -10.96 3.09 4.61
CA ARG A 155 -10.28 3.05 5.91
C ARG A 155 -9.88 1.62 6.29
N ALA A 156 -8.99 1.49 7.27
CA ALA A 156 -8.84 0.24 8.00
C ALA A 156 -9.96 0.11 9.04
N ASN A 157 -10.61 -1.05 9.11
CA ASN A 157 -11.55 -1.38 10.17
C ASN A 157 -10.81 -1.39 11.52
N PRO A 158 -11.37 -0.77 12.58
CA PRO A 158 -10.68 -0.64 13.88
C PRO A 158 -10.64 -1.93 14.71
N ASP A 159 -11.45 -2.94 14.37
CA ASP A 159 -11.61 -4.15 15.17
C ASP A 159 -10.50 -5.18 14.93
N LEU A 160 -9.31 -4.73 14.51
CA LEU A 160 -8.15 -5.58 14.27
C LEU A 160 -7.75 -6.33 15.55
N VAL A 161 -7.68 -7.66 15.47
CA VAL A 161 -7.08 -8.52 16.48
C VAL A 161 -5.80 -9.14 15.94
N GLY A 162 -4.70 -8.99 16.69
CA GLY A 162 -3.37 -9.42 16.27
C GLY A 162 -2.62 -8.37 15.45
N LYS A 163 -1.79 -8.84 14.53
CA LYS A 163 -0.96 -7.99 13.67
C LYS A 163 -1.43 -8.05 12.23
N LYS A 164 -1.45 -6.92 11.55
CA LYS A 164 -1.68 -6.81 10.12
C LYS A 164 -0.48 -6.17 9.43
N TYR A 165 0.01 -6.82 8.38
CA TYR A 165 1.12 -6.33 7.57
C TYR A 165 0.65 -6.10 6.15
N ILE A 166 0.99 -4.93 5.61
CA ILE A 166 0.72 -4.58 4.21
C ILE A 166 1.95 -3.93 3.57
N ALA A 167 2.02 -4.03 2.25
CA ALA A 167 2.80 -3.13 1.41
C ALA A 167 1.83 -2.26 0.63
N THR A 168 2.04 -0.94 0.56
CA THR A 168 1.13 -0.02 -0.11
C THR A 168 1.85 1.16 -0.74
N GLY A 169 1.32 1.60 -1.88
CA GLY A 169 1.83 2.73 -2.63
C GLY A 169 0.83 3.20 -3.68
N TRP A 170 1.32 4.02 -4.59
CA TRP A 170 0.48 4.68 -5.58
C TRP A 170 1.05 4.50 -6.98
N PHE A 171 0.16 4.30 -7.95
CA PHE A 171 0.46 4.59 -9.33
C PHE A 171 0.22 6.08 -9.56
N VAL A 172 1.25 6.79 -10.02
CA VAL A 172 1.20 8.24 -10.21
C VAL A 172 1.57 8.62 -11.64
N TYR A 173 1.02 9.72 -12.12
CA TYR A 173 1.51 10.35 -13.34
C TYR A 173 2.93 10.88 -13.11
N PRO A 174 3.88 10.64 -14.03
CA PRO A 174 5.21 11.22 -13.93
C PRO A 174 5.15 12.74 -14.05
N GLU A 175 6.10 13.42 -13.39
CA GLU A 175 6.23 14.88 -13.53
C GLU A 175 6.61 15.25 -14.97
N ARG A 176 5.92 16.23 -15.55
CA ARG A 176 6.09 16.64 -16.96
C ARG A 176 7.51 17.08 -17.34
N ASP A 177 8.28 17.58 -16.39
CA ASP A 177 9.63 18.10 -16.65
C ASP A 177 10.66 17.00 -16.95
N LYS A 178 10.39 15.74 -16.55
CA LYS A 178 11.26 14.59 -16.88
C LYS A 178 11.02 13.97 -18.24
N ILE A 179 9.93 14.32 -18.92
CA ILE A 179 9.59 13.79 -20.25
C ILE A 179 10.30 14.55 -21.37
N ARG A 180 10.73 15.80 -21.13
CA ARG A 180 11.36 16.66 -22.15
C ARG A 180 12.86 16.40 -22.35
N GLU A 181 13.52 15.67 -21.45
CA GLU A 181 14.95 15.36 -21.54
C GLU A 181 15.26 14.03 -22.24
N SER A 182 14.24 13.26 -22.63
CA SER A 182 14.37 11.94 -23.27
C SER A 182 13.90 11.89 -24.75
N THR A 183 13.61 13.05 -25.36
CA THR A 183 13.35 13.21 -26.78
C THR A 183 14.40 14.13 -27.42
#